data_350abf93fed8610a5d0baa0c171410cd
#
_entry.id   350abf93fed8610a5d0baa0c171410cd
#
_cell.length_a   1.000
_cell.length_b   1.000
_cell.length_c   1.000
_cell.angle_alpha   90.00
_cell.angle_beta   90.00
_cell.angle_gamma   90.00
#
_symmetry.space_group_name_H-M   'P 1'
#
loop_
_entity.id
_entity.type
_entity.pdbx_description
1 polymer ?
#
loop_
_entity_poly.entity_id
_entity_poly.type
_entity_poly.pdbx_seq_one_letter_code
_entity_poly.pdbx_strand_id
1 'polypeptide(L)'
;VTAAPPDGGRTAVRIAGGLGGLLRARAEADGDRVLFRFAGTETTVARVEDLTNRLADVLAAHGVRRGDRVAVMLDNGVGFPVAWLAIAKLGAVIVPVNPGYRSADLAHVVRDSGAVLALAGTAAAAEALLALEFGEVGLLDPADAGPAPEAARAAGAFDAGAETAEVSGARELPDISWDDLVNLQYTSGTTGFPKGCMLTHRYWLHLAELAADIASVTTDDVDLTAQPFYYMDPQWNTVLCLLTGIPLVILPRFSASGFWPSVREHGATFFYVLGTMPLLLLKQPPDPELDRSHRVRLVLCSGITPALHATIEERWGAPWREAYGSTEAGVVLAVPPEDTACVGTGAMGRPVPGKEAKIVREDGTDAADGEVGEIVARGEPTLTGYWNRDEPLFRDGWYPMGDLGYRDERGHYHLVGRLKEMIRRGSENIAAAEVEAVLTGHPAVRAAAVVPVPDDLFGEEVKAFVQPAGPVEPGELVAYVRARLADFKTPRFVEFVEEFPMTPSERIAKHLLPAGRDGAYDAREGTR
;
A
#
# COMPACT_ATOMS: atom_id res chain seq x y z
N VAL A 1 24.74 16.02 -9.34
CA VAL A 1 23.88 16.31 -8.18
C VAL A 1 24.63 15.79 -6.97
N THR A 2 25.40 16.67 -6.33
CA THR A 2 26.02 16.44 -5.01
C THR A 2 24.92 16.22 -3.99
N ALA A 3 25.20 15.44 -2.93
CA ALA A 3 24.32 15.10 -1.81
C ALA A 3 23.17 16.08 -1.59
N ALA A 4 21.98 15.57 -1.29
CA ALA A 4 20.76 16.36 -1.10
C ALA A 4 21.10 17.71 -0.41
N PRO A 5 20.74 18.85 -0.99
CA PRO A 5 21.01 20.12 -0.34
C PRO A 5 20.13 20.25 0.91
N PRO A 6 20.58 20.97 1.94
CA PRO A 6 19.84 21.17 3.19
C PRO A 6 18.50 21.94 3.03
N ASP A 7 18.13 22.31 1.82
CA ASP A 7 16.87 23.00 1.48
C ASP A 7 15.84 22.00 0.95
N GLY A 8 15.37 21.06 1.79
CA GLY A 8 14.41 20.01 1.49
C GLY A 8 13.52 20.21 0.25
N GLY A 9 13.61 19.29 -0.72
CA GLY A 9 12.59 19.03 -1.72
C GLY A 9 12.37 20.01 -2.88
N ARG A 10 12.79 21.25 -2.78
CA ARG A 10 12.50 22.28 -3.79
C ARG A 10 13.32 22.18 -5.09
N THR A 11 14.36 21.34 -5.12
CA THR A 11 15.28 21.26 -6.27
C THR A 11 14.78 20.33 -7.36
N ALA A 12 14.12 19.22 -7.02
CA ALA A 12 13.64 18.25 -8.00
C ALA A 12 12.50 18.79 -8.87
N VAL A 13 11.62 19.64 -8.33
CA VAL A 13 10.53 20.31 -9.10
C VAL A 13 11.07 21.19 -10.26
N ARG A 14 12.36 21.55 -10.25
CA ARG A 14 13.00 22.29 -11.36
C ARG A 14 13.37 21.40 -12.55
N ILE A 15 13.30 20.07 -12.41
CA ILE A 15 13.56 19.13 -13.50
C ILE A 15 12.31 19.09 -14.39
N ALA A 16 12.46 19.44 -15.65
CA ALA A 16 11.37 19.34 -16.63
C ALA A 16 11.06 17.88 -16.97
N GLY A 17 9.81 17.58 -17.38
CA GLY A 17 9.41 16.26 -17.85
C GLY A 17 8.93 15.27 -16.77
N GLY A 18 8.58 15.77 -15.57
CA GLY A 18 7.99 14.93 -14.51
C GLY A 18 8.89 13.78 -14.09
N LEU A 19 8.31 12.61 -13.78
CA LEU A 19 9.06 11.40 -13.37
C LEU A 19 10.01 10.89 -14.48
N GLY A 20 9.61 11.01 -15.76
CA GLY A 20 10.49 10.69 -16.88
C GLY A 20 11.73 11.59 -16.96
N GLY A 21 11.55 12.88 -16.69
CA GLY A 21 12.65 13.86 -16.58
C GLY A 21 13.55 13.59 -15.38
N LEU A 22 12.98 13.19 -14.25
CA LEU A 22 13.75 12.80 -13.06
C LEU A 22 14.67 11.61 -13.34
N LEU A 23 14.15 10.56 -14.02
CA LEU A 23 14.96 9.42 -14.43
C LEU A 23 16.08 9.83 -15.37
N ARG A 24 15.80 10.66 -16.40
CA ARG A 24 16.80 11.16 -17.34
C ARG A 24 17.90 11.94 -16.64
N ALA A 25 17.52 12.88 -15.77
CA ALA A 25 18.50 13.67 -15.01
C ALA A 25 19.37 12.78 -14.10
N ARG A 26 18.80 11.72 -13.53
CA ARG A 26 19.57 10.77 -12.74
C ARG A 26 20.52 9.95 -13.64
N ALA A 27 20.08 9.53 -14.82
CA ALA A 27 20.91 8.79 -15.77
C ALA A 27 22.10 9.62 -16.28
N GLU A 28 21.90 10.92 -16.50
CA GLU A 28 22.96 11.85 -16.89
C GLU A 28 23.97 12.09 -15.75
N ALA A 29 23.50 12.10 -14.50
CA ALA A 29 24.36 12.34 -13.33
C ALA A 29 25.13 11.10 -12.87
N ASP A 30 24.45 9.95 -12.79
CA ASP A 30 24.95 8.73 -12.15
C ASP A 30 24.47 7.45 -12.89
N GLY A 31 24.57 7.44 -14.22
CA GLY A 31 24.00 6.37 -15.07
C GLY A 31 24.47 4.95 -14.75
N ASP A 32 25.71 4.78 -14.31
CA ASP A 32 26.30 3.48 -13.95
C ASP A 32 25.83 2.98 -12.57
N ARG A 33 25.13 3.78 -11.79
CA ARG A 33 24.61 3.37 -10.49
C ARG A 33 23.51 2.32 -10.63
N VAL A 34 23.53 1.32 -9.74
CA VAL A 34 22.47 0.32 -9.66
C VAL A 34 21.21 1.00 -9.12
N LEU A 35 20.10 0.91 -9.87
CA LEU A 35 18.80 1.36 -9.44
C LEU A 35 17.95 0.20 -8.90
N PHE A 36 17.94 -0.93 -9.60
CA PHE A 36 17.16 -2.09 -9.19
C PHE A 36 18.03 -3.35 -9.03
N ARG A 37 17.66 -4.13 -8.01
CA ARG A 37 18.15 -5.50 -7.80
C ARG A 37 16.95 -6.44 -7.79
N PHE A 38 16.93 -7.40 -8.71
CA PHE A 38 15.86 -8.39 -8.82
C PHE A 38 16.42 -9.74 -9.25
N ALA A 39 16.06 -10.82 -8.54
CA ALA A 39 16.43 -12.21 -8.88
C ALA A 39 17.92 -12.40 -9.22
N GLY A 40 18.81 -11.75 -8.48
CA GLY A 40 20.26 -11.82 -8.66
C GLY A 40 20.81 -10.94 -9.79
N THR A 41 19.97 -10.18 -10.48
CA THR A 41 20.37 -9.24 -11.54
C THR A 41 20.36 -7.80 -11.01
N GLU A 42 21.37 -7.03 -11.39
CA GLU A 42 21.46 -5.59 -11.14
C GLU A 42 21.13 -4.82 -12.43
N THR A 43 20.25 -3.82 -12.30
CA THR A 43 19.88 -2.94 -13.42
C THR A 43 20.29 -1.51 -13.08
N THR A 44 21.14 -0.92 -13.92
CA THR A 44 21.64 0.46 -13.72
C THR A 44 20.61 1.50 -14.13
N VAL A 45 20.78 2.73 -13.64
CA VAL A 45 19.94 3.88 -14.01
C VAL A 45 19.95 4.12 -15.52
N ALA A 46 21.12 4.07 -16.15
CA ALA A 46 21.26 4.23 -17.62
C ALA A 46 20.52 3.12 -18.38
N ARG A 47 20.53 1.88 -17.87
CA ARG A 47 19.77 0.80 -18.49
C ARG A 47 18.27 0.99 -18.36
N VAL A 48 17.79 1.48 -17.21
CA VAL A 48 16.36 1.82 -17.02
C VAL A 48 15.96 2.98 -17.93
N GLU A 49 16.82 4.01 -18.08
CA GLU A 49 16.58 5.12 -19.01
C GLU A 49 16.45 4.62 -20.45
N ASP A 50 17.36 3.74 -20.92
CA ASP A 50 17.31 3.14 -22.25
C ASP A 50 16.04 2.30 -22.45
N LEU A 51 15.73 1.38 -21.53
CA LEU A 51 14.54 0.52 -21.60
C LEU A 51 13.25 1.35 -21.65
N THR A 52 13.14 2.36 -20.82
CA THR A 52 11.93 3.20 -20.76
C THR A 52 11.77 4.07 -22.01
N ASN A 53 12.85 4.54 -22.63
CA ASN A 53 12.78 5.26 -23.90
C ASN A 53 12.28 4.34 -25.01
N ARG A 54 12.87 3.15 -25.14
CA ARG A 54 12.48 2.15 -26.14
C ARG A 54 11.03 1.70 -25.99
N LEU A 55 10.62 1.34 -24.75
CA LEU A 55 9.25 0.94 -24.50
C LEU A 55 8.25 2.08 -24.77
N ALA A 56 8.62 3.34 -24.47
CA ALA A 56 7.81 4.49 -24.81
C ALA A 56 7.63 4.64 -26.34
N ASP A 57 8.67 4.36 -27.13
CA ASP A 57 8.58 4.38 -28.60
C ASP A 57 7.67 3.25 -29.12
N VAL A 58 7.76 2.05 -28.56
CA VAL A 58 6.84 0.93 -28.88
C VAL A 58 5.41 1.29 -28.54
N LEU A 59 5.12 1.78 -27.34
CA LEU A 59 3.77 2.18 -26.93
C LEU A 59 3.21 3.30 -27.84
N ALA A 60 4.04 4.27 -28.23
CA ALA A 60 3.64 5.32 -29.16
C ALA A 60 3.33 4.79 -30.55
N ALA A 61 4.07 3.77 -31.05
CA ALA A 61 3.80 3.09 -32.33
C ALA A 61 2.46 2.35 -32.29
N HIS A 62 2.11 1.77 -31.14
CA HIS A 62 0.81 1.13 -30.87
C HIS A 62 -0.29 2.15 -30.48
N GLY A 63 -0.09 3.42 -30.76
CA GLY A 63 -1.14 4.43 -30.70
C GLY A 63 -1.30 5.16 -29.37
N VAL A 64 -0.54 4.85 -28.33
CA VAL A 64 -0.61 5.56 -27.04
C VAL A 64 -0.18 7.02 -27.18
N ARG A 65 -1.00 7.94 -26.70
CA ARG A 65 -0.83 9.39 -26.74
C ARG A 65 -0.86 9.99 -25.32
N ARG A 66 -0.44 11.25 -25.22
CA ARG A 66 -0.58 12.01 -23.96
C ARG A 66 -2.01 11.96 -23.46
N GLY A 67 -2.17 11.68 -22.15
CA GLY A 67 -3.45 11.57 -21.47
C GLY A 67 -4.17 10.23 -21.64
N ASP A 68 -3.67 9.33 -22.50
CA ASP A 68 -4.21 7.98 -22.60
C ASP A 68 -3.89 7.14 -21.35
N ARG A 69 -4.75 6.18 -21.04
CA ARG A 69 -4.56 5.26 -19.92
C ARG A 69 -4.04 3.93 -20.46
N VAL A 70 -3.00 3.41 -19.80
CA VAL A 70 -2.41 2.10 -20.11
C VAL A 70 -2.53 1.22 -18.89
N ALA A 71 -3.27 0.13 -19.00
CA ALA A 71 -3.40 -0.86 -17.94
C ALA A 71 -2.10 -1.69 -17.85
N VAL A 72 -1.58 -1.90 -16.63
CA VAL A 72 -0.35 -2.68 -16.41
C VAL A 72 -0.62 -3.78 -15.39
N MET A 73 -0.63 -5.03 -15.88
CA MET A 73 -0.93 -6.25 -15.13
C MET A 73 0.31 -7.14 -15.11
N LEU A 74 1.29 -6.73 -14.30
CA LEU A 74 2.59 -7.39 -14.17
C LEU A 74 2.81 -7.83 -12.72
N ASP A 75 3.50 -8.96 -12.57
CA ASP A 75 4.07 -9.37 -11.28
C ASP A 75 5.27 -8.49 -10.91
N ASN A 76 5.77 -8.63 -9.67
CA ASN A 76 6.94 -7.88 -9.22
C ASN A 76 8.17 -8.20 -10.05
N GLY A 77 8.90 -7.15 -10.39
CA GLY A 77 10.13 -7.17 -11.14
C GLY A 77 10.47 -5.80 -11.71
N VAL A 78 11.53 -5.73 -12.49
CA VAL A 78 11.97 -4.48 -13.13
C VAL A 78 11.01 -4.03 -14.24
N GLY A 79 10.22 -4.95 -14.81
CA GLY A 79 9.27 -4.66 -15.88
C GLY A 79 8.19 -3.66 -15.49
N PHE A 80 7.68 -3.71 -14.24
CA PHE A 80 6.64 -2.78 -13.80
C PHE A 80 7.13 -1.32 -13.73
N PRO A 81 8.22 -0.98 -13.00
CA PRO A 81 8.72 0.39 -12.96
C PRO A 81 9.20 0.89 -14.34
N VAL A 82 9.74 0.01 -15.20
CA VAL A 82 10.06 0.36 -16.59
C VAL A 82 8.80 0.72 -17.38
N ALA A 83 7.73 -0.09 -17.30
CA ALA A 83 6.46 0.22 -17.94
C ALA A 83 5.87 1.54 -17.42
N TRP A 84 5.85 1.74 -16.11
CA TRP A 84 5.34 2.98 -15.50
C TRP A 84 6.08 4.22 -16.00
N LEU A 85 7.42 4.19 -15.93
CA LEU A 85 8.24 5.33 -16.35
C LEU A 85 8.20 5.56 -17.87
N ALA A 86 8.06 4.50 -18.70
CA ALA A 86 7.84 4.62 -20.14
C ALA A 86 6.50 5.30 -20.46
N ILE A 87 5.43 4.91 -19.78
CA ILE A 87 4.10 5.54 -19.88
C ILE A 87 4.18 7.01 -19.43
N ALA A 88 4.84 7.28 -18.31
CA ALA A 88 5.08 8.64 -17.81
C ALA A 88 5.83 9.52 -18.81
N LYS A 89 6.83 8.99 -19.53
CA LYS A 89 7.57 9.71 -20.59
C LYS A 89 6.71 10.09 -21.79
N LEU A 90 5.59 9.42 -22.01
CA LEU A 90 4.60 9.79 -23.04
C LEU A 90 3.62 10.86 -22.56
N GLY A 91 3.62 11.20 -21.27
CA GLY A 91 2.55 11.97 -20.64
C GLY A 91 1.23 11.19 -20.60
N ALA A 92 1.30 9.88 -20.70
CA ALA A 92 0.19 8.95 -20.52
C ALA A 92 0.06 8.54 -19.05
N VAL A 93 -1.02 7.86 -18.72
CA VAL A 93 -1.42 7.53 -17.34
C VAL A 93 -1.41 6.02 -17.13
N ILE A 94 -0.63 5.54 -16.18
CA ILE A 94 -0.66 4.14 -15.81
C ILE A 94 -1.95 3.81 -15.02
N VAL A 95 -2.49 2.62 -15.28
CA VAL A 95 -3.54 1.98 -14.48
C VAL A 95 -2.97 0.68 -13.93
N PRO A 96 -2.42 0.66 -12.72
CA PRO A 96 -1.96 -0.56 -12.10
C PRO A 96 -3.10 -1.55 -11.88
N VAL A 97 -2.91 -2.79 -12.34
CA VAL A 97 -3.93 -3.84 -12.28
C VAL A 97 -3.39 -5.02 -11.47
N ASN A 98 -4.16 -5.45 -10.47
CA ASN A 98 -3.81 -6.63 -9.69
C ASN A 98 -3.97 -7.91 -10.54
N PRO A 99 -2.90 -8.73 -10.74
CA PRO A 99 -2.99 -10.00 -11.47
C PRO A 99 -3.98 -11.00 -10.86
N GLY A 100 -4.32 -10.84 -9.59
CA GLY A 100 -5.34 -11.65 -8.90
C GLY A 100 -6.79 -11.24 -9.14
N TYR A 101 -7.05 -10.16 -9.89
CA TYR A 101 -8.43 -9.75 -10.19
C TYR A 101 -9.17 -10.81 -10.99
N ARG A 102 -10.42 -11.05 -10.60
CA ARG A 102 -11.34 -11.87 -11.38
C ARG A 102 -12.02 -11.01 -12.47
N SER A 103 -12.72 -11.67 -13.38
CA SER A 103 -13.30 -11.03 -14.57
C SER A 103 -14.13 -9.78 -14.28
N ALA A 104 -14.90 -9.73 -13.19
CA ALA A 104 -15.73 -8.58 -12.85
C ALA A 104 -14.89 -7.37 -12.39
N ASP A 105 -13.89 -7.60 -11.51
CA ASP A 105 -13.01 -6.54 -11.00
C ASP A 105 -12.12 -6.00 -12.14
N LEU A 106 -11.56 -6.91 -12.94
CA LEU A 106 -10.73 -6.56 -14.09
C LEU A 106 -11.53 -5.73 -15.10
N ALA A 107 -12.74 -6.18 -15.45
CA ALA A 107 -13.61 -5.48 -16.37
C ALA A 107 -14.00 -4.09 -15.84
N HIS A 108 -14.25 -3.97 -14.54
CA HIS A 108 -14.53 -2.66 -13.93
C HIS A 108 -13.35 -1.71 -14.09
N VAL A 109 -12.15 -2.10 -13.65
CA VAL A 109 -10.97 -1.23 -13.68
C VAL A 109 -10.62 -0.80 -15.11
N VAL A 110 -10.61 -1.73 -16.07
CA VAL A 110 -10.27 -1.44 -17.47
C VAL A 110 -11.29 -0.52 -18.13
N ARG A 111 -12.59 -0.77 -17.92
CA ARG A 111 -13.66 0.04 -18.53
C ARG A 111 -13.81 1.41 -17.87
N ASP A 112 -13.78 1.47 -16.55
CA ASP A 112 -13.90 2.72 -15.80
C ASP A 112 -12.72 3.65 -16.09
N SER A 113 -11.49 3.12 -16.15
CA SER A 113 -10.30 3.90 -16.52
C SER A 113 -10.33 4.36 -17.97
N GLY A 114 -11.03 3.66 -18.85
CA GLY A 114 -10.99 3.87 -20.29
C GLY A 114 -9.59 3.62 -20.86
N ALA A 115 -8.91 2.57 -20.38
CA ALA A 115 -7.60 2.17 -20.89
C ALA A 115 -7.66 1.87 -22.38
N VAL A 116 -6.66 2.33 -23.14
CA VAL A 116 -6.58 2.14 -24.61
C VAL A 116 -5.65 0.98 -25.00
N LEU A 117 -4.75 0.60 -24.09
CA LEU A 117 -3.79 -0.48 -24.26
C LEU A 117 -3.52 -1.13 -22.90
N ALA A 118 -3.15 -2.40 -22.89
CA ALA A 118 -2.67 -3.06 -21.67
C ALA A 118 -1.32 -3.74 -21.88
N LEU A 119 -0.52 -3.82 -20.80
CA LEU A 119 0.68 -4.64 -20.72
C LEU A 119 0.43 -5.81 -19.75
N ALA A 120 0.76 -7.02 -20.16
CA ALA A 120 0.58 -8.25 -19.40
C ALA A 120 1.88 -9.02 -19.24
N GLY A 121 2.10 -9.62 -18.06
CA GLY A 121 3.31 -10.41 -17.77
C GLY A 121 3.14 -11.91 -17.99
N THR A 122 1.91 -12.40 -18.16
CA THR A 122 1.61 -13.83 -18.30
C THR A 122 0.55 -14.05 -19.38
N ALA A 123 0.52 -15.27 -19.95
CA ALA A 123 -0.50 -15.66 -20.92
C ALA A 123 -1.92 -15.51 -20.33
N ALA A 124 -2.13 -15.96 -19.10
CA ALA A 124 -3.43 -15.86 -18.45
C ALA A 124 -3.90 -14.40 -18.26
N ALA A 125 -2.99 -13.50 -17.89
CA ALA A 125 -3.27 -12.07 -17.80
C ALA A 125 -3.63 -11.48 -19.18
N ALA A 126 -2.87 -11.82 -20.22
CA ALA A 126 -3.12 -11.36 -21.57
C ALA A 126 -4.48 -11.87 -22.12
N GLU A 127 -4.78 -13.15 -21.94
CA GLU A 127 -6.07 -13.74 -22.33
C GLU A 127 -7.25 -13.08 -21.62
N ALA A 128 -7.11 -12.83 -20.30
CA ALA A 128 -8.14 -12.15 -19.51
C ALA A 128 -8.37 -10.71 -19.99
N LEU A 129 -7.31 -9.97 -20.37
CA LEU A 129 -7.40 -8.63 -20.89
C LEU A 129 -7.98 -8.61 -22.32
N LEU A 130 -7.53 -9.50 -23.21
CA LEU A 130 -8.06 -9.65 -24.57
C LEU A 130 -9.56 -9.95 -24.58
N ALA A 131 -10.04 -10.76 -23.63
CA ALA A 131 -11.44 -11.09 -23.47
C ALA A 131 -12.35 -9.88 -23.17
N LEU A 132 -11.78 -8.73 -22.77
CA LEU A 132 -12.54 -7.50 -22.51
C LEU A 132 -12.80 -6.67 -23.76
N GLU A 133 -12.15 -6.97 -24.89
CA GLU A 133 -12.34 -6.33 -26.20
C GLU A 133 -12.23 -4.79 -26.16
N PHE A 134 -11.23 -4.24 -25.41
CA PHE A 134 -11.10 -2.80 -25.23
C PHE A 134 -9.99 -2.13 -26.05
N GLY A 135 -8.93 -2.83 -26.41
CA GLY A 135 -7.77 -2.29 -27.10
C GLY A 135 -6.71 -3.35 -27.37
N GLU A 136 -5.48 -2.92 -27.58
CA GLU A 136 -4.37 -3.83 -27.81
C GLU A 136 -3.77 -4.32 -26.49
N VAL A 137 -3.23 -5.54 -26.48
CA VAL A 137 -2.52 -6.13 -25.36
C VAL A 137 -1.10 -6.46 -25.76
N GLY A 138 -0.12 -5.86 -25.08
CA GLY A 138 1.29 -6.14 -25.22
C GLY A 138 1.79 -7.06 -24.12
N LEU A 139 2.73 -7.93 -24.44
CA LEU A 139 3.42 -8.79 -23.50
C LEU A 139 4.76 -8.16 -23.11
N LEU A 140 5.08 -8.19 -21.83
CA LEU A 140 6.34 -7.67 -21.29
C LEU A 140 6.83 -8.61 -20.18
N ASP A 141 8.11 -9.01 -20.22
CA ASP A 141 8.66 -9.82 -19.13
C ASP A 141 8.70 -8.98 -17.84
N PRO A 142 8.04 -9.42 -16.75
CA PRO A 142 8.10 -8.71 -15.48
C PRO A 142 9.51 -8.63 -14.88
N ALA A 143 10.38 -9.59 -15.18
CA ALA A 143 11.69 -9.70 -14.57
C ALA A 143 12.65 -8.59 -15.00
N ASP A 144 12.70 -8.27 -16.31
CA ASP A 144 13.71 -7.37 -16.89
C ASP A 144 13.18 -6.40 -17.95
N ALA A 145 11.87 -6.39 -18.20
CA ALA A 145 11.22 -5.66 -19.29
C ALA A 145 11.66 -6.10 -20.70
N GLY A 146 12.15 -7.31 -20.82
CA GLY A 146 12.55 -7.92 -22.08
C GLY A 146 11.42 -8.64 -22.81
N PRO A 147 11.77 -9.44 -23.84
CA PRO A 147 10.82 -10.26 -24.58
C PRO A 147 10.07 -11.23 -23.66
N ALA A 148 8.77 -11.36 -23.90
CA ALA A 148 7.94 -12.25 -23.11
C ALA A 148 8.40 -13.71 -23.25
N PRO A 149 8.53 -14.47 -22.15
CA PRO A 149 8.83 -15.89 -22.20
C PRO A 149 7.80 -16.64 -23.08
N GLU A 150 8.24 -17.73 -23.74
CA GLU A 150 7.35 -18.50 -24.62
C GLU A 150 6.06 -18.95 -23.88
N ALA A 151 6.18 -19.30 -22.60
CA ALA A 151 5.05 -19.66 -21.76
C ALA A 151 4.07 -18.51 -21.47
N ALA A 152 4.47 -17.25 -21.69
CA ALA A 152 3.63 -16.07 -21.50
C ALA A 152 2.93 -15.62 -22.81
N ARG A 153 3.22 -16.24 -23.97
CA ARG A 153 2.63 -15.84 -25.24
C ARG A 153 1.13 -16.16 -25.29
N ALA A 154 0.36 -15.19 -25.74
CA ALA A 154 -1.09 -15.29 -25.95
C ALA A 154 -1.44 -14.90 -27.39
N ALA A 155 -2.34 -15.66 -28.01
CA ALA A 155 -2.79 -15.36 -29.38
C ALA A 155 -3.55 -14.02 -29.41
N GLY A 156 -3.13 -13.10 -30.26
CA GLY A 156 -3.71 -11.76 -30.38
C GLY A 156 -3.01 -10.67 -29.55
N ALA A 157 -2.02 -11.02 -28.73
CA ALA A 157 -1.13 -10.06 -28.08
C ALA A 157 0.16 -9.86 -28.88
N PHE A 158 0.67 -8.62 -28.90
CA PHE A 158 2.00 -8.33 -29.46
C PHE A 158 3.09 -8.48 -28.38
N ASP A 159 4.34 -8.71 -28.76
CA ASP A 159 5.47 -8.83 -27.84
C ASP A 159 6.17 -7.47 -27.67
N ALA A 160 5.69 -6.67 -26.72
CA ALA A 160 6.21 -5.33 -26.45
C ALA A 160 7.70 -5.37 -26.06
N GLY A 161 8.11 -6.39 -25.31
CA GLY A 161 9.50 -6.56 -24.91
C GLY A 161 10.41 -6.89 -26.09
N ALA A 162 9.97 -7.74 -27.04
CA ALA A 162 10.73 -8.03 -28.25
C ALA A 162 10.86 -6.79 -29.15
N GLU A 163 9.76 -6.06 -29.37
CA GLU A 163 9.77 -4.82 -30.16
C GLU A 163 10.68 -3.75 -29.52
N THR A 164 10.76 -3.70 -28.20
CA THR A 164 11.68 -2.81 -27.46
C THR A 164 13.14 -3.03 -27.87
N ALA A 165 13.55 -4.25 -28.23
CA ALA A 165 14.92 -4.52 -28.68
C ALA A 165 15.22 -3.96 -30.09
N GLU A 166 14.21 -3.67 -30.91
CA GLU A 166 14.34 -3.27 -32.30
C GLU A 166 14.37 -1.73 -32.50
N VAL A 167 13.99 -0.95 -31.46
CA VAL A 167 13.93 0.52 -31.54
C VAL A 167 15.17 1.19 -30.94
N SER A 168 15.47 2.42 -31.36
CA SER A 168 16.70 3.12 -30.99
C SER A 168 16.74 3.68 -29.58
N GLY A 169 15.58 3.94 -28.97
CA GLY A 169 15.46 4.56 -27.65
C GLY A 169 15.89 6.02 -27.55
N ALA A 170 16.16 6.65 -28.68
CA ALA A 170 16.47 8.09 -28.74
C ALA A 170 15.16 8.89 -28.78
N ARG A 171 14.70 9.37 -27.60
CA ARG A 171 13.44 10.07 -27.50
C ARG A 171 13.58 11.43 -26.84
N GLU A 172 12.96 12.45 -27.46
CA GLU A 172 12.70 13.72 -26.80
C GLU A 172 11.49 13.58 -25.87
N LEU A 173 11.59 14.13 -24.66
CA LEU A 173 10.46 14.15 -23.73
C LEU A 173 9.50 15.26 -24.15
N PRO A 174 8.17 14.99 -24.19
CA PRO A 174 7.19 16.04 -24.32
C PRO A 174 7.22 16.99 -23.11
N ASP A 175 6.63 18.16 -23.26
CA ASP A 175 6.47 19.12 -22.16
C ASP A 175 5.44 18.57 -21.16
N ILE A 176 5.93 17.92 -20.12
CA ILE A 176 5.15 17.32 -19.03
C ILE A 176 5.32 18.15 -17.78
N SER A 177 4.20 18.60 -17.22
CA SER A 177 4.14 19.29 -15.94
C SER A 177 4.18 18.29 -14.79
N TRP A 178 4.72 18.72 -13.64
CA TRP A 178 4.59 17.97 -12.40
C TRP A 178 3.14 17.81 -11.94
N ASP A 179 2.24 18.68 -12.41
CA ASP A 179 0.80 18.63 -12.09
C ASP A 179 -0.02 17.77 -13.07
N ASP A 180 0.62 17.25 -14.13
CA ASP A 180 -0.03 16.30 -15.03
C ASP A 180 -0.32 14.99 -14.30
N LEU A 181 -1.44 14.35 -14.65
CA LEU A 181 -1.83 13.05 -14.14
C LEU A 181 -0.87 11.97 -14.66
N VAL A 182 -0.44 11.07 -13.78
CA VAL A 182 0.45 9.95 -14.16
C VAL A 182 -0.09 8.58 -13.73
N ASN A 183 -0.92 8.52 -12.68
CA ASN A 183 -1.54 7.29 -12.21
C ASN A 183 -3.05 7.43 -12.01
N LEU A 184 -3.79 6.38 -12.36
CA LEU A 184 -5.08 6.07 -11.78
C LEU A 184 -4.90 4.87 -10.84
N GLN A 185 -4.71 5.14 -9.57
CA GLN A 185 -4.51 4.11 -8.55
C GLN A 185 -5.86 3.66 -8.00
N TYR A 186 -6.30 2.46 -8.36
CA TYR A 186 -7.57 1.93 -7.88
C TYR A 186 -7.45 1.41 -6.45
N THR A 187 -8.29 1.95 -5.57
CA THR A 187 -8.39 1.55 -4.16
C THR A 187 -9.71 0.83 -3.90
N SER A 188 -9.68 -0.17 -3.02
CA SER A 188 -10.89 -0.84 -2.57
C SER A 188 -11.73 0.14 -1.75
N GLY A 189 -12.67 0.80 -2.43
CA GLY A 189 -13.63 1.67 -1.76
C GLY A 189 -14.54 0.88 -0.81
N THR A 190 -14.90 1.50 0.30
CA THR A 190 -15.81 0.91 1.30
C THR A 190 -17.26 0.79 0.81
N THR A 191 -17.57 1.18 -0.43
CA THR A 191 -18.95 1.30 -0.96
C THR A 191 -19.19 0.52 -2.26
N GLY A 192 -18.39 -0.51 -2.58
CA GLY A 192 -18.57 -1.28 -3.81
C GLY A 192 -17.30 -1.41 -4.64
N PHE A 193 -17.39 -1.22 -5.96
CA PHE A 193 -16.25 -1.33 -6.87
C PHE A 193 -15.14 -0.33 -6.53
N PRO A 194 -13.86 -0.69 -6.81
CA PRO A 194 -12.71 0.18 -6.60
C PRO A 194 -12.87 1.55 -7.29
N LYS A 195 -12.32 2.59 -6.64
CA LYS A 195 -12.28 3.96 -7.17
C LYS A 195 -10.87 4.29 -7.64
N GLY A 196 -10.74 4.91 -8.82
CA GLY A 196 -9.44 5.36 -9.35
C GLY A 196 -9.01 6.69 -8.73
N CYS A 197 -8.03 6.69 -7.85
CA CYS A 197 -7.39 7.89 -7.32
C CYS A 197 -6.55 8.55 -8.41
N MET A 198 -6.77 9.83 -8.67
CA MET A 198 -6.03 10.64 -9.65
C MET A 198 -4.76 11.18 -9.00
N LEU A 199 -3.60 10.60 -9.34
CA LEU A 199 -2.30 10.97 -8.77
C LEU A 199 -1.40 11.60 -9.83
N THR A 200 -0.84 12.78 -9.52
CA THR A 200 0.05 13.54 -10.41
C THR A 200 1.51 13.10 -10.26
N HIS A 201 2.38 13.55 -11.16
CA HIS A 201 3.83 13.40 -10.99
C HIS A 201 4.30 14.04 -9.69
N ARG A 202 3.76 15.21 -9.32
CA ARG A 202 4.08 15.93 -8.08
C ARG A 202 3.71 15.12 -6.84
N TYR A 203 2.57 14.42 -6.86
CA TYR A 203 2.16 13.54 -5.77
C TYR A 203 3.27 12.53 -5.41
N TRP A 204 3.80 11.83 -6.40
CA TRP A 204 4.84 10.82 -6.22
C TRP A 204 6.17 11.41 -5.77
N LEU A 205 6.54 12.58 -6.32
CA LEU A 205 7.76 13.29 -5.90
C LEU A 205 7.68 13.67 -4.42
N HIS A 206 6.60 14.35 -4.00
CA HIS A 206 6.44 14.79 -2.61
C HIS A 206 6.34 13.61 -1.65
N LEU A 207 5.68 12.51 -2.04
CA LEU A 207 5.63 11.30 -1.22
C LEU A 207 7.03 10.70 -1.01
N ALA A 208 7.84 10.64 -2.07
CA ALA A 208 9.20 10.14 -2.00
C ALA A 208 10.12 11.05 -1.17
N GLU A 209 9.97 12.38 -1.30
CA GLU A 209 10.69 13.37 -0.48
C GLU A 209 10.38 13.19 1.01
N LEU A 210 9.08 13.08 1.36
CA LEU A 210 8.66 12.85 2.74
C LEU A 210 9.18 11.51 3.28
N ALA A 211 9.13 10.44 2.47
CA ALA A 211 9.67 9.14 2.88
C ALA A 211 11.18 9.19 3.10
N ALA A 212 11.93 9.91 2.25
CA ALA A 212 13.36 10.12 2.42
C ALA A 212 13.70 10.90 3.70
N ASP A 213 12.92 11.94 4.00
CA ASP A 213 13.08 12.74 5.21
C ASP A 213 12.76 11.93 6.47
N ILE A 214 11.61 11.23 6.50
CA ILE A 214 11.19 10.39 7.62
C ILE A 214 12.22 9.29 7.90
N ALA A 215 12.72 8.64 6.84
CA ALA A 215 13.72 7.60 6.97
C ALA A 215 15.15 8.15 7.11
N SER A 216 15.37 9.47 7.02
CA SER A 216 16.69 10.10 7.02
C SER A 216 17.65 9.40 6.05
N VAL A 217 17.20 9.23 4.80
CA VAL A 217 17.92 8.44 3.79
C VAL A 217 19.27 9.05 3.45
N THR A 218 20.29 8.22 3.39
CA THR A 218 21.66 8.58 3.00
C THR A 218 22.10 7.77 1.78
N THR A 219 23.22 8.16 1.16
CA THR A 219 23.77 7.46 -0.03
C THR A 219 24.26 6.03 0.25
N ASP A 220 24.39 5.64 1.52
CA ASP A 220 24.83 4.30 1.94
C ASP A 220 23.67 3.34 2.15
N ASP A 221 22.44 3.83 1.99
CA ASP A 221 21.25 3.04 2.20
C ASP A 221 20.93 2.10 1.02
N VAL A 222 20.20 1.06 1.34
CA VAL A 222 19.61 0.10 0.41
C VAL A 222 18.17 -0.10 0.84
N ASP A 223 17.23 0.29 -0.02
CA ASP A 223 15.79 0.07 0.19
C ASP A 223 15.38 -1.32 -0.28
N LEU A 224 14.37 -1.91 0.36
CA LEU A 224 13.84 -3.21 -0.02
C LEU A 224 12.31 -3.18 -0.01
N THR A 225 11.70 -3.70 -1.07
CA THR A 225 10.26 -3.86 -1.17
C THR A 225 9.87 -5.31 -1.45
N ALA A 226 8.80 -5.77 -0.78
CA ALA A 226 8.19 -7.08 -0.99
C ALA A 226 6.70 -6.97 -1.36
N GLN A 227 6.16 -5.77 -1.32
CA GLN A 227 4.77 -5.48 -1.69
C GLN A 227 4.60 -5.53 -3.21
N PRO A 228 3.40 -5.86 -3.70
CA PRO A 228 3.12 -5.86 -5.13
C PRO A 228 3.15 -4.46 -5.73
N PHE A 229 3.74 -4.30 -6.92
CA PHE A 229 3.84 -3.03 -7.63
C PHE A 229 2.49 -2.42 -8.06
N TYR A 230 1.44 -3.22 -8.15
CA TYR A 230 0.09 -2.67 -8.41
C TYR A 230 -0.51 -1.90 -7.21
N TYR A 231 0.16 -1.92 -6.04
CA TYR A 231 -0.06 -0.99 -4.93
C TYR A 231 0.94 0.16 -4.95
N MET A 232 0.67 1.17 -4.14
CA MET A 232 1.47 2.38 -4.14
C MET A 232 2.86 2.20 -3.51
N ASP A 233 3.06 1.19 -2.65
CA ASP A 233 4.28 1.08 -1.85
C ASP A 233 5.55 0.93 -2.71
N PRO A 234 5.69 -0.03 -3.63
CA PRO A 234 6.89 -0.11 -4.46
C PRO A 234 7.03 1.05 -5.45
N GLN A 235 5.93 1.73 -5.77
CA GLN A 235 5.95 2.88 -6.65
C GLN A 235 6.66 4.07 -5.97
N TRP A 236 6.30 4.42 -4.72
CA TRP A 236 7.02 5.50 -4.03
C TRP A 236 8.46 5.11 -3.68
N ASN A 237 8.77 3.82 -3.37
CA ASN A 237 10.14 3.33 -3.24
C ASN A 237 10.96 3.60 -4.51
N THR A 238 10.38 3.33 -5.70
CA THR A 238 11.01 3.62 -6.98
C THR A 238 11.39 5.10 -7.12
N VAL A 239 10.46 6.01 -6.83
CA VAL A 239 10.71 7.45 -6.93
C VAL A 239 11.72 7.91 -5.87
N LEU A 240 11.65 7.38 -4.65
CA LEU A 240 12.65 7.63 -3.60
C LEU A 240 14.05 7.23 -4.05
N CYS A 241 14.21 6.05 -4.65
CA CYS A 241 15.50 5.56 -5.14
C CYS A 241 16.01 6.40 -6.32
N LEU A 242 15.14 6.84 -7.22
CA LEU A 242 15.49 7.79 -8.27
C LEU A 242 15.94 9.15 -7.70
N LEU A 243 15.25 9.65 -6.69
CA LEU A 243 15.54 10.92 -6.05
C LEU A 243 16.87 10.90 -5.29
N THR A 244 17.10 9.85 -4.51
CA THR A 244 18.25 9.73 -3.60
C THR A 244 19.48 9.06 -4.23
N GLY A 245 19.27 8.25 -5.28
CA GLY A 245 20.32 7.49 -5.95
C GLY A 245 20.72 6.21 -5.22
N ILE A 246 19.91 5.73 -4.28
CA ILE A 246 20.13 4.44 -3.61
C ILE A 246 19.48 3.30 -4.42
N PRO A 247 19.93 2.05 -4.28
CA PRO A 247 19.32 0.92 -4.96
C PRO A 247 18.03 0.47 -4.25
N LEU A 248 17.05 0.01 -5.05
CA LEU A 248 15.85 -0.69 -4.61
C LEU A 248 16.02 -2.20 -4.85
N VAL A 249 15.94 -2.99 -3.80
CA VAL A 249 15.82 -4.44 -3.88
C VAL A 249 14.34 -4.79 -4.01
N ILE A 250 13.98 -5.44 -5.11
CA ILE A 250 12.62 -5.88 -5.39
C ILE A 250 12.53 -7.38 -5.09
N LEU A 251 11.66 -7.79 -4.17
CA LEU A 251 11.37 -9.20 -3.96
C LEU A 251 10.20 -9.64 -4.86
N PRO A 252 10.25 -10.87 -5.41
CA PRO A 252 9.16 -11.37 -6.26
C PRO A 252 7.79 -11.34 -5.56
N ARG A 253 7.79 -11.59 -4.25
CA ARG A 253 6.62 -11.54 -3.38
C ARG A 253 7.05 -11.52 -1.91
N PHE A 254 6.17 -11.14 -1.02
CA PHE A 254 6.37 -11.35 0.40
C PHE A 254 6.41 -12.86 0.72
N SER A 255 7.38 -13.26 1.53
CA SER A 255 7.50 -14.59 2.11
C SER A 255 8.00 -14.46 3.53
N ALA A 256 7.19 -14.84 4.52
CA ALA A 256 7.55 -14.67 5.92
C ALA A 256 8.87 -15.36 6.29
N SER A 257 9.12 -16.56 5.75
CA SER A 257 10.37 -17.31 5.99
C SER A 257 11.55 -16.82 5.15
N GLY A 258 11.30 -16.24 3.97
CA GLY A 258 12.33 -15.74 3.05
C GLY A 258 12.71 -14.28 3.26
N PHE A 259 11.92 -13.51 3.98
CA PHE A 259 12.10 -12.04 4.07
C PHE A 259 13.43 -11.64 4.72
N TRP A 260 13.69 -12.07 5.95
CA TRP A 260 14.94 -11.75 6.65
C TRP A 260 16.20 -12.34 6.00
N PRO A 261 16.17 -13.57 5.44
CA PRO A 261 17.24 -14.04 4.56
C PRO A 261 17.54 -13.06 3.42
N SER A 262 16.54 -12.58 2.70
CA SER A 262 16.72 -11.60 1.60
C SER A 262 17.23 -10.24 2.12
N VAL A 263 16.74 -9.75 3.25
CA VAL A 263 17.25 -8.52 3.90
C VAL A 263 18.75 -8.62 4.16
N ARG A 264 19.23 -9.75 4.66
CA ARG A 264 20.65 -9.99 4.90
C ARG A 264 21.47 -10.12 3.61
N GLU A 265 20.99 -10.95 2.68
CA GLU A 265 21.65 -11.21 1.40
C GLU A 265 21.92 -9.92 0.62
N HIS A 266 20.93 -9.05 0.56
CA HIS A 266 21.02 -7.80 -0.19
C HIS A 266 21.55 -6.62 0.61
N GLY A 267 21.78 -6.80 1.93
CA GLY A 267 22.28 -5.75 2.82
C GLY A 267 21.31 -4.57 2.97
N ALA A 268 19.99 -4.84 2.95
CA ALA A 268 18.99 -3.80 3.11
C ALA A 268 19.14 -3.06 4.45
N THR A 269 19.00 -1.74 4.41
CA THR A 269 19.19 -0.85 5.57
C THR A 269 17.89 -0.30 6.10
N PHE A 270 16.88 -0.19 5.25
CA PHE A 270 15.51 0.12 5.65
C PHE A 270 14.50 -0.51 4.68
N PHE A 271 13.27 -0.58 5.10
CA PHE A 271 12.13 -1.04 4.32
C PHE A 271 10.82 -0.64 4.99
N TYR A 272 9.73 -0.75 4.24
CA TYR A 272 8.37 -0.56 4.75
C TYR A 272 7.60 -1.87 4.78
N VAL A 273 6.86 -2.10 5.86
CA VAL A 273 5.95 -3.25 6.02
C VAL A 273 4.59 -2.81 6.54
N LEU A 274 3.54 -3.53 6.19
CA LEU A 274 2.17 -3.15 6.56
C LEU A 274 1.29 -4.35 6.86
N GLY A 275 0.15 -4.08 7.48
CA GLY A 275 -0.92 -5.04 7.71
C GLY A 275 -0.47 -6.23 8.55
N THR A 276 -0.56 -7.42 7.99
CA THR A 276 -0.22 -8.68 8.68
C THR A 276 1.26 -9.06 8.61
N MET A 277 2.05 -8.38 7.77
CA MET A 277 3.47 -8.72 7.58
C MET A 277 4.26 -8.77 8.89
N PRO A 278 4.22 -7.76 9.79
CA PRO A 278 4.97 -7.80 11.05
C PRO A 278 4.62 -9.04 11.89
N LEU A 279 3.34 -9.37 11.98
CA LEU A 279 2.88 -10.55 12.72
C LEU A 279 3.38 -11.87 12.10
N LEU A 280 3.33 -11.97 10.77
CA LEU A 280 3.81 -13.17 10.06
C LEU A 280 5.32 -13.36 10.22
N LEU A 281 6.08 -12.27 10.20
CA LEU A 281 7.51 -12.29 10.48
C LEU A 281 7.79 -12.73 11.92
N LEU A 282 7.05 -12.19 12.89
CA LEU A 282 7.22 -12.55 14.30
C LEU A 282 6.88 -14.04 14.60
N LYS A 283 5.94 -14.63 13.84
CA LYS A 283 5.57 -16.05 13.96
C LYS A 283 6.64 -17.01 13.42
N GLN A 284 7.65 -16.53 12.68
CA GLN A 284 8.75 -17.39 12.26
C GLN A 284 9.58 -17.81 13.49
N PRO A 285 10.12 -19.04 13.50
CA PRO A 285 10.99 -19.47 14.58
C PRO A 285 12.12 -18.47 14.86
N PRO A 286 12.41 -18.12 16.11
CA PRO A 286 13.51 -17.22 16.42
C PRO A 286 14.86 -17.89 16.14
N ASP A 287 15.79 -17.10 15.61
CA ASP A 287 17.19 -17.47 15.44
C ASP A 287 18.06 -16.33 16.00
N PRO A 288 18.51 -16.43 17.28
CA PRO A 288 19.20 -15.34 17.95
C PRO A 288 20.48 -14.85 17.27
N GLU A 289 21.13 -15.69 16.47
CA GLU A 289 22.32 -15.30 15.72
C GLU A 289 21.96 -14.59 14.43
N LEU A 290 20.99 -15.12 13.68
CA LEU A 290 20.56 -14.57 12.40
C LEU A 290 19.60 -13.38 12.55
N ASP A 291 18.73 -13.36 13.55
CA ASP A 291 17.73 -12.29 13.72
C ASP A 291 18.38 -10.91 13.90
N ARG A 292 19.63 -10.85 14.40
CA ARG A 292 20.39 -9.61 14.58
C ARG A 292 21.56 -9.44 13.61
N SER A 293 21.76 -10.38 12.69
CA SER A 293 22.84 -10.35 11.69
C SER A 293 22.42 -9.63 10.41
N HIS A 294 22.11 -8.31 10.51
CA HIS A 294 21.68 -7.49 9.39
C HIS A 294 22.14 -6.03 9.54
N ARG A 295 21.93 -5.22 8.50
CA ARG A 295 22.28 -3.79 8.45
C ARG A 295 21.07 -2.87 8.61
N VAL A 296 19.89 -3.40 8.93
CA VAL A 296 18.67 -2.61 9.06
C VAL A 296 18.81 -1.60 10.19
N ARG A 297 18.63 -0.34 9.86
CA ARG A 297 18.67 0.81 10.79
C ARG A 297 17.29 1.35 11.12
N LEU A 298 16.29 1.08 10.26
CA LEU A 298 14.92 1.55 10.42
C LEU A 298 13.96 0.62 9.68
N VAL A 299 12.83 0.31 10.29
CA VAL A 299 11.67 -0.26 9.62
C VAL A 299 10.53 0.74 9.75
N LEU A 300 10.03 1.22 8.62
CA LEU A 300 8.76 1.94 8.57
C LEU A 300 7.63 0.92 8.51
N CYS A 301 6.56 1.18 9.20
CA CYS A 301 5.45 0.22 9.29
C CYS A 301 4.11 0.91 9.43
N SER A 302 3.03 0.19 9.10
CA SER A 302 1.67 0.58 9.41
C SER A 302 0.91 -0.58 10.03
N GLY A 303 0.32 -0.34 11.21
CA GLY A 303 -0.54 -1.30 11.88
C GLY A 303 0.18 -2.26 12.83
N ILE A 304 1.30 -1.88 13.45
CA ILE A 304 1.88 -2.63 14.55
C ILE A 304 0.99 -2.47 15.80
N THR A 305 0.54 -3.60 16.33
CA THR A 305 -0.20 -3.55 17.61
C THR A 305 0.72 -3.20 18.76
N PRO A 306 0.26 -2.41 19.75
CA PRO A 306 1.08 -2.02 20.91
C PRO A 306 1.73 -3.20 21.61
N ALA A 307 1.00 -4.31 21.74
CA ALA A 307 1.48 -5.51 22.44
C ALA A 307 2.67 -6.21 21.75
N LEU A 308 2.81 -6.06 20.42
CA LEU A 308 3.87 -6.71 19.65
C LEU A 308 5.07 -5.81 19.39
N HIS A 309 4.93 -4.50 19.51
CA HIS A 309 5.94 -3.54 19.10
C HIS A 309 7.28 -3.75 19.82
N ALA A 310 7.26 -3.80 21.14
CA ALA A 310 8.48 -4.01 21.93
C ALA A 310 9.14 -5.36 21.61
N THR A 311 8.35 -6.43 21.47
CA THR A 311 8.86 -7.77 21.14
C THR A 311 9.53 -7.80 19.77
N ILE A 312 8.97 -7.07 18.79
CA ILE A 312 9.51 -6.96 17.44
C ILE A 312 10.86 -6.25 17.46
N GLU A 313 10.97 -5.10 18.13
CA GLU A 313 12.23 -4.37 18.25
C GLU A 313 13.29 -5.16 19.05
N GLU A 314 12.88 -5.83 20.13
CA GLU A 314 13.78 -6.68 20.91
C GLU A 314 14.35 -7.82 20.07
N ARG A 315 13.51 -8.49 19.27
CA ARG A 315 13.93 -9.62 18.44
C ARG A 315 14.98 -9.22 17.43
N TRP A 316 14.71 -8.18 16.64
CA TRP A 316 15.58 -7.81 15.52
C TRP A 316 16.58 -6.70 15.85
N GLY A 317 16.43 -5.99 16.95
CA GLY A 317 17.37 -4.95 17.36
C GLY A 317 17.40 -3.74 16.43
N ALA A 318 16.32 -3.51 15.70
CA ALA A 318 16.13 -2.35 14.82
C ALA A 318 14.88 -1.57 15.23
N PRO A 319 14.87 -0.23 15.12
CA PRO A 319 13.68 0.57 15.42
C PRO A 319 12.59 0.34 14.36
N TRP A 320 11.36 0.16 14.82
CA TRP A 320 10.15 0.07 14.00
C TRP A 320 9.29 1.29 14.29
N ARG A 321 8.95 2.06 13.27
CA ARG A 321 8.24 3.33 13.42
C ARG A 321 7.00 3.37 12.56
N GLU A 322 5.89 3.72 13.20
CA GLU A 322 4.62 3.87 12.51
C GLU A 322 4.66 5.04 11.53
N ALA A 323 4.10 4.79 10.33
CA ALA A 323 3.79 5.80 9.33
C ALA A 323 2.35 5.58 8.86
N TYR A 324 1.50 6.56 9.09
CA TYR A 324 0.08 6.50 8.77
C TYR A 324 -0.27 7.38 7.58
N GLY A 325 -1.06 6.82 6.68
CA GLY A 325 -1.53 7.53 5.49
C GLY A 325 -2.52 6.72 4.67
N SER A 326 -2.82 7.21 3.50
CA SER A 326 -3.67 6.54 2.52
C SER A 326 -3.22 6.88 1.10
N THR A 327 -3.73 6.15 0.10
CA THR A 327 -3.49 6.49 -1.31
C THR A 327 -3.97 7.90 -1.64
N GLU A 328 -5.03 8.36 -0.99
CA GLU A 328 -5.62 9.67 -1.25
C GLU A 328 -4.81 10.81 -0.66
N ALA A 329 -4.25 10.61 0.53
CA ALA A 329 -3.58 11.68 1.29
C ALA A 329 -2.06 11.52 1.41
N GLY A 330 -1.47 10.47 0.81
CA GLY A 330 -0.08 10.14 1.05
C GLY A 330 0.20 9.82 2.52
N VAL A 331 1.45 9.96 2.96
CA VAL A 331 1.79 9.86 4.38
C VAL A 331 1.36 11.15 5.10
N VAL A 332 0.62 10.99 6.20
CA VAL A 332 0.05 12.09 6.99
C VAL A 332 0.75 12.21 8.34
N LEU A 333 0.93 11.10 9.04
CA LEU A 333 1.56 11.04 10.36
C LEU A 333 2.73 10.07 10.32
N ALA A 334 3.78 10.38 11.08
CA ALA A 334 4.87 9.45 11.29
C ALA A 334 5.47 9.61 12.69
N VAL A 335 6.05 8.52 13.20
CA VAL A 335 6.87 8.52 14.41
C VAL A 335 8.32 8.73 13.99
N PRO A 336 9.00 9.77 14.50
CA PRO A 336 10.42 9.96 14.22
C PRO A 336 11.27 8.75 14.65
N PRO A 337 12.36 8.42 13.93
CA PRO A 337 13.20 7.27 14.25
C PRO A 337 13.75 7.28 15.69
N GLU A 338 14.06 8.45 16.22
CA GLU A 338 14.59 8.67 17.57
C GLU A 338 13.54 8.60 18.67
N ASP A 339 12.24 8.66 18.38
CA ASP A 339 11.18 8.66 19.39
C ASP A 339 10.88 7.24 19.90
N THR A 340 11.71 6.79 20.83
CA THR A 340 11.54 5.50 21.49
C THR A 340 10.39 5.46 22.49
N ALA A 341 9.87 6.62 22.91
CA ALA A 341 8.74 6.71 23.84
C ALA A 341 7.41 6.27 23.22
N CYS A 342 7.35 6.18 21.89
CA CYS A 342 6.20 5.66 21.15
C CYS A 342 6.12 4.14 21.09
N VAL A 343 7.20 3.42 21.45
CA VAL A 343 7.21 1.94 21.40
C VAL A 343 6.16 1.37 22.34
N GLY A 344 5.29 0.53 21.82
CA GLY A 344 4.23 -0.12 22.61
C GLY A 344 3.03 0.76 22.97
N THR A 345 2.97 2.02 22.51
CA THR A 345 1.86 2.93 22.83
C THR A 345 0.72 2.90 21.80
N GLY A 346 0.98 2.39 20.59
CA GLY A 346 0.04 2.48 19.45
C GLY A 346 -0.04 3.87 18.82
N ALA A 347 0.91 4.76 19.15
CA ALA A 347 1.00 6.08 18.53
C ALA A 347 1.39 5.96 17.06
N MET A 348 0.63 6.65 16.19
CA MET A 348 0.93 6.80 14.77
C MET A 348 1.88 7.98 14.49
N GLY A 349 2.29 8.71 15.54
CA GLY A 349 3.17 9.87 15.44
C GLY A 349 2.44 11.19 15.32
N ARG A 350 3.10 12.15 14.68
CA ARG A 350 2.64 13.53 14.47
C ARG A 350 2.59 13.84 12.99
N PRO A 351 1.89 14.94 12.58
CA PRO A 351 1.89 15.38 11.19
C PRO A 351 3.31 15.53 10.65
N VAL A 352 3.55 14.94 9.47
CA VAL A 352 4.84 15.06 8.77
C VAL A 352 5.00 16.48 8.17
N PRO A 353 6.21 16.93 7.82
CA PRO A 353 6.42 18.24 7.22
C PRO A 353 5.49 18.51 6.03
N GLY A 354 4.83 19.67 6.01
CA GLY A 354 3.88 20.05 4.97
C GLY A 354 2.47 19.46 5.11
N LYS A 355 2.25 18.58 6.10
CA LYS A 355 0.92 18.06 6.46
C LYS A 355 0.40 18.70 7.73
N GLU A 356 -0.92 18.83 7.77
CA GLU A 356 -1.67 19.14 8.99
C GLU A 356 -2.70 18.04 9.21
N ALA A 357 -2.95 17.70 10.47
CA ALA A 357 -4.00 16.78 10.86
C ALA A 357 -4.73 17.32 12.09
N LYS A 358 -5.99 16.99 12.22
CA LYS A 358 -6.79 17.24 13.43
C LYS A 358 -7.85 16.16 13.61
N ILE A 359 -8.44 16.13 14.79
CA ILE A 359 -9.58 15.29 15.11
C ILE A 359 -10.83 16.16 15.10
N VAL A 360 -11.87 15.71 14.40
CA VAL A 360 -13.16 16.43 14.33
C VAL A 360 -14.29 15.57 14.86
N ARG A 361 -15.23 16.21 15.54
CA ARG A 361 -16.48 15.59 15.99
C ARG A 361 -17.43 15.35 14.81
N GLU A 362 -18.51 14.64 15.05
CA GLU A 362 -19.56 14.38 14.04
C GLU A 362 -20.21 15.68 13.53
N ASP A 363 -20.27 16.73 14.35
CA ASP A 363 -20.78 18.06 13.97
C ASP A 363 -19.74 18.92 13.20
N GLY A 364 -18.54 18.39 12.96
CA GLY A 364 -17.46 19.08 12.25
C GLY A 364 -16.59 20.01 13.12
N THR A 365 -16.89 20.15 14.42
CA THR A 365 -16.07 20.95 15.33
C THR A 365 -14.80 20.19 15.76
N ASP A 366 -13.76 20.93 16.13
CA ASP A 366 -12.50 20.36 16.58
C ASP A 366 -12.68 19.63 17.92
N ALA A 367 -12.19 18.39 18.01
CA ALA A 367 -12.17 17.61 19.25
C ALA A 367 -11.02 18.07 20.17
N ALA A 368 -11.22 17.94 21.48
CA ALA A 368 -10.17 18.16 22.47
C ALA A 368 -9.15 17.00 22.47
N ASP A 369 -7.98 17.22 23.09
CA ASP A 369 -7.01 16.14 23.31
C ASP A 369 -7.65 15.03 24.16
N GLY A 370 -7.42 13.77 23.75
CA GLY A 370 -8.02 12.58 24.35
C GLY A 370 -9.44 12.25 23.86
N GLU A 371 -10.10 13.17 23.16
CA GLU A 371 -11.45 12.95 22.63
C GLU A 371 -11.39 12.23 21.27
N VAL A 372 -12.22 11.19 21.10
CA VAL A 372 -12.29 10.41 19.84
C VAL A 372 -13.16 11.14 18.82
N GLY A 373 -12.66 11.24 17.59
CA GLY A 373 -13.38 11.78 16.44
C GLY A 373 -12.75 11.31 15.13
N GLU A 374 -13.25 11.84 13.99
CA GLU A 374 -12.68 11.52 12.68
C GLU A 374 -11.34 12.22 12.48
N ILE A 375 -10.33 11.47 12.02
CA ILE A 375 -9.06 12.05 11.62
C ILE A 375 -9.27 12.74 10.27
N VAL A 376 -8.91 14.01 10.19
CA VAL A 376 -8.92 14.77 8.94
C VAL A 376 -7.52 15.34 8.68
N ALA A 377 -7.13 15.41 7.41
CA ALA A 377 -5.80 15.85 7.01
C ALA A 377 -5.85 16.87 5.88
N ARG A 378 -4.81 17.70 5.75
CA ARG A 378 -4.57 18.55 4.58
C ARG A 378 -3.10 18.74 4.32
N GLY A 379 -2.77 19.23 3.12
CA GLY A 379 -1.39 19.45 2.66
C GLY A 379 -0.96 18.42 1.62
N GLU A 380 0.15 18.68 0.95
CA GLU A 380 0.69 17.81 -0.08
C GLU A 380 1.56 16.66 0.52
N PRO A 381 1.61 15.47 -0.12
CA PRO A 381 0.87 15.10 -1.33
C PRO A 381 -0.58 14.72 -1.03
N THR A 382 -1.49 15.07 -1.94
CA THR A 382 -2.91 14.69 -1.87
C THR A 382 -3.42 14.42 -3.29
N LEU A 383 -4.35 13.47 -3.47
CA LEU A 383 -4.96 13.21 -4.76
C LEU A 383 -5.69 14.45 -5.31
N THR A 384 -5.80 14.55 -6.64
CA THR A 384 -6.54 15.66 -7.28
C THR A 384 -8.03 15.36 -7.44
N GLY A 385 -8.44 14.10 -7.34
CA GLY A 385 -9.82 13.66 -7.49
C GLY A 385 -9.96 12.16 -7.61
N TYR A 386 -11.19 11.68 -7.69
CA TYR A 386 -11.50 10.34 -8.15
C TYR A 386 -11.93 10.37 -9.62
N TRP A 387 -11.39 9.46 -10.41
CA TRP A 387 -11.71 9.37 -11.83
C TRP A 387 -13.21 9.11 -12.06
N ASN A 388 -13.80 9.83 -13.03
CA ASN A 388 -15.22 9.76 -13.36
C ASN A 388 -16.19 10.02 -12.18
N ARG A 389 -15.78 10.81 -11.17
CA ARG A 389 -16.62 11.15 -10.02
C ARG A 389 -16.49 12.62 -9.66
N ASP A 390 -17.64 13.25 -9.39
CA ASP A 390 -17.75 14.67 -8.98
C ASP A 390 -18.00 14.83 -7.47
N GLU A 391 -17.76 13.79 -6.68
CA GLU A 391 -17.95 13.85 -5.22
C GLU A 391 -16.95 14.83 -4.59
N PRO A 392 -17.39 15.72 -3.69
CA PRO A 392 -16.47 16.62 -2.99
C PRO A 392 -15.52 15.79 -2.09
N LEU A 393 -14.23 15.95 -2.31
CA LEU A 393 -13.18 15.23 -1.56
C LEU A 393 -12.93 15.88 -0.19
N PHE A 394 -13.06 17.19 -0.11
CA PHE A 394 -12.69 17.97 1.05
C PHE A 394 -13.93 18.55 1.73
N ARG A 395 -13.92 18.53 3.06
CA ARG A 395 -14.85 19.27 3.90
C ARG A 395 -14.09 20.45 4.50
N ASP A 396 -14.46 21.67 4.15
CA ASP A 396 -13.80 22.90 4.60
C ASP A 396 -12.26 22.90 4.41
N GLY A 397 -11.79 22.33 3.29
CA GLY A 397 -10.37 22.24 2.96
C GLY A 397 -9.61 21.07 3.65
N TRP A 398 -10.33 20.18 4.38
CA TRP A 398 -9.78 19.00 5.01
C TRP A 398 -10.23 17.72 4.32
N TYR A 399 -9.30 16.82 4.06
CA TYR A 399 -9.59 15.48 3.55
C TYR A 399 -9.99 14.58 4.72
N PRO A 400 -11.20 13.99 4.73
CA PRO A 400 -11.63 13.04 5.74
C PRO A 400 -10.96 11.68 5.49
N MET A 401 -10.16 11.22 6.46
CA MET A 401 -9.42 9.94 6.32
C MET A 401 -10.35 8.72 6.43
N GLY A 402 -11.58 8.91 6.97
CA GLY A 402 -12.51 7.82 7.23
C GLY A 402 -12.08 6.92 8.39
N ASP A 403 -11.11 7.37 9.17
CA ASP A 403 -10.58 6.71 10.35
C ASP A 403 -10.95 7.51 11.59
N LEU A 404 -11.27 6.79 12.67
CA LEU A 404 -11.46 7.37 13.99
C LEU A 404 -10.17 7.29 14.79
N GLY A 405 -9.87 8.35 15.50
CA GLY A 405 -8.69 8.43 16.34
C GLY A 405 -8.83 9.52 17.40
N TYR A 406 -7.81 9.68 18.20
CA TYR A 406 -7.66 10.79 19.13
C TYR A 406 -6.21 11.30 19.11
N ARG A 407 -6.01 12.52 19.59
CA ARG A 407 -4.68 13.09 19.82
C ARG A 407 -4.41 13.08 21.32
N ASP A 408 -3.26 12.58 21.74
CA ASP A 408 -2.85 12.60 23.13
C ASP A 408 -2.25 13.97 23.56
N GLU A 409 -2.01 14.15 24.85
CA GLU A 409 -1.43 15.37 25.43
C GLU A 409 0.00 15.68 24.92
N ARG A 410 0.70 14.68 24.32
CA ARG A 410 2.00 14.86 23.68
C ARG A 410 1.88 15.28 22.23
N GLY A 411 0.65 15.32 21.70
CA GLY A 411 0.34 15.64 20.31
C GLY A 411 0.51 14.46 19.33
N HIS A 412 0.63 13.22 19.84
CA HIS A 412 0.60 12.03 19.01
C HIS A 412 -0.83 11.58 18.72
N TYR A 413 -1.04 11.09 17.53
CA TYR A 413 -2.31 10.55 17.08
C TYR A 413 -2.36 9.05 17.32
N HIS A 414 -3.51 8.54 17.68
CA HIS A 414 -3.80 7.14 17.93
C HIS A 414 -5.00 6.70 17.10
N LEU A 415 -4.91 5.55 16.44
CA LEU A 415 -6.01 4.97 15.70
C LEU A 415 -6.94 4.22 16.65
N VAL A 416 -8.25 4.46 16.52
CA VAL A 416 -9.31 3.72 17.21
C VAL A 416 -9.95 2.70 16.27
N GLY A 417 -10.16 3.04 14.99
CA GLY A 417 -10.70 2.15 13.99
C GLY A 417 -11.24 2.87 12.76
N ARG A 418 -11.91 2.14 11.88
CA ARG A 418 -12.57 2.71 10.71
C ARG A 418 -13.94 3.28 11.07
N LEU A 419 -14.24 4.49 10.59
CA LEU A 419 -15.55 5.14 10.83
C LEU A 419 -16.73 4.26 10.35
N LYS A 420 -16.55 3.55 9.22
CA LYS A 420 -17.58 2.67 8.65
C LYS A 420 -17.66 1.27 9.29
N GLU A 421 -16.68 0.90 10.12
CA GLU A 421 -16.64 -0.36 10.85
C GLU A 421 -17.02 -0.18 12.32
N MET A 422 -17.51 1.00 12.67
CA MET A 422 -18.05 1.29 13.99
C MET A 422 -19.38 0.56 14.18
N ILE A 423 -19.49 -0.22 15.26
CA ILE A 423 -20.71 -0.89 15.67
C ILE A 423 -21.46 0.02 16.63
N ARG A 424 -22.66 0.42 16.27
CA ARG A 424 -23.50 1.32 17.09
C ARG A 424 -24.47 0.50 17.93
N ARG A 425 -23.98 0.03 19.08
CA ARG A 425 -24.77 -0.77 20.03
C ARG A 425 -25.49 0.11 21.03
N GLY A 426 -26.74 0.46 20.74
CA GLY A 426 -27.50 1.42 21.55
C GLY A 426 -26.84 2.80 21.53
N SER A 427 -26.45 3.30 22.73
CA SER A 427 -25.71 4.56 22.87
C SER A 427 -24.19 4.40 22.77
N GLU A 428 -23.71 3.18 22.63
CA GLU A 428 -22.27 2.87 22.66
C GLU A 428 -21.72 2.70 21.25
N ASN A 429 -20.57 3.32 20.97
CA ASN A 429 -19.80 3.15 19.75
C ASN A 429 -18.65 2.19 20.01
N ILE A 430 -18.61 1.06 19.29
CA ILE A 430 -17.62 0.01 19.45
C ILE A 430 -16.77 -0.06 18.18
N ALA A 431 -15.47 0.17 18.32
CA ALA A 431 -14.53 -0.05 17.23
C ALA A 431 -14.30 -1.56 17.03
N ALA A 432 -14.68 -2.08 15.87
CA ALA A 432 -14.48 -3.50 15.54
C ALA A 432 -13.01 -3.92 15.71
N ALA A 433 -12.07 -3.05 15.29
CA ALA A 433 -10.64 -3.29 15.38
C ALA A 433 -10.13 -3.52 16.83
N GLU A 434 -10.73 -2.88 17.82
CA GLU A 434 -10.36 -3.07 19.24
C GLU A 434 -10.71 -4.48 19.71
N VAL A 435 -11.88 -4.98 19.33
CA VAL A 435 -12.33 -6.34 19.67
C VAL A 435 -11.51 -7.39 18.91
N GLU A 436 -11.21 -7.13 17.63
CA GLU A 436 -10.35 -7.98 16.80
C GLU A 436 -8.93 -8.10 17.36
N ALA A 437 -8.35 -6.99 17.81
CA ALA A 437 -7.02 -6.99 18.41
C ALA A 437 -6.96 -7.86 19.68
N VAL A 438 -8.00 -7.82 20.51
CA VAL A 438 -8.08 -8.69 21.70
C VAL A 438 -8.26 -10.15 21.29
N LEU A 439 -9.16 -10.46 20.36
CA LEU A 439 -9.38 -11.82 19.89
C LEU A 439 -8.11 -12.44 19.27
N THR A 440 -7.41 -11.68 18.42
CA THR A 440 -6.16 -12.15 17.79
C THR A 440 -5.00 -12.30 18.76
N GLY A 441 -5.06 -11.65 19.93
CA GLY A 441 -4.16 -11.88 21.05
C GLY A 441 -4.35 -13.22 21.77
N HIS A 442 -5.42 -13.97 21.48
CA HIS A 442 -5.64 -15.30 22.06
C HIS A 442 -4.76 -16.35 21.33
N PRO A 443 -4.03 -17.25 22.06
CA PRO A 443 -3.11 -18.22 21.43
C PRO A 443 -3.77 -19.16 20.39
N ALA A 444 -5.03 -19.49 20.59
CA ALA A 444 -5.79 -20.37 19.71
C ALA A 444 -6.51 -19.64 18.58
N VAL A 445 -6.28 -18.32 18.36
CA VAL A 445 -6.87 -17.55 17.28
C VAL A 445 -5.81 -17.21 16.22
N ARG A 446 -6.10 -17.58 14.98
CA ARG A 446 -5.26 -17.21 13.83
C ARG A 446 -5.60 -15.84 13.27
N ALA A 447 -6.90 -15.59 13.10
CA ALA A 447 -7.43 -14.32 12.62
C ALA A 447 -8.85 -14.12 13.16
N ALA A 448 -9.27 -12.87 13.28
CA ALA A 448 -10.63 -12.51 13.67
C ALA A 448 -11.13 -11.32 12.84
N ALA A 449 -12.44 -11.29 12.58
CA ALA A 449 -13.13 -10.14 12.00
C ALA A 449 -14.40 -9.88 12.80
N VAL A 450 -14.63 -8.63 13.15
CA VAL A 450 -15.79 -8.22 13.95
C VAL A 450 -16.66 -7.30 13.10
N VAL A 451 -17.96 -7.60 13.09
CA VAL A 451 -18.94 -6.88 12.29
C VAL A 451 -20.20 -6.58 13.11
N PRO A 452 -20.94 -5.53 12.76
CA PRO A 452 -22.26 -5.32 13.29
C PRO A 452 -23.25 -6.35 12.73
N VAL A 453 -24.18 -6.80 13.57
CA VAL A 453 -25.38 -7.53 13.14
C VAL A 453 -26.62 -6.83 13.69
N PRO A 454 -27.72 -6.75 12.93
CA PRO A 454 -28.94 -6.10 13.39
C PRO A 454 -29.47 -6.72 14.69
N ASP A 455 -29.88 -5.86 15.65
CA ASP A 455 -30.49 -6.26 16.94
C ASP A 455 -31.68 -5.37 17.25
N ASP A 456 -32.83 -6.00 17.61
CA ASP A 456 -34.10 -5.29 17.83
C ASP A 456 -34.08 -4.36 19.04
N LEU A 457 -33.19 -4.62 20.02
CA LEU A 457 -33.11 -3.82 21.25
C LEU A 457 -32.05 -2.72 21.15
N PHE A 458 -30.89 -3.05 20.57
CA PHE A 458 -29.73 -2.14 20.55
C PHE A 458 -29.44 -1.54 19.17
N GLY A 459 -30.25 -1.85 18.15
CA GLY A 459 -30.00 -1.46 16.77
C GLY A 459 -28.96 -2.36 16.12
N GLU A 460 -27.78 -2.44 16.73
CA GLU A 460 -26.72 -3.36 16.32
C GLU A 460 -26.16 -4.13 17.52
N GLU A 461 -25.62 -5.33 17.26
CA GLU A 461 -24.92 -6.17 18.22
C GLU A 461 -23.59 -6.66 17.64
N VAL A 462 -22.65 -7.01 18.50
CA VAL A 462 -21.29 -7.43 18.10
C VAL A 462 -21.26 -8.89 17.71
N LYS A 463 -20.83 -9.19 16.47
CA LYS A 463 -20.55 -10.55 16.00
C LYS A 463 -19.06 -10.67 15.62
N ALA A 464 -18.41 -11.71 16.16
CA ALA A 464 -17.04 -12.06 15.83
C ALA A 464 -17.01 -13.31 14.94
N PHE A 465 -16.35 -13.21 13.79
CA PHE A 465 -15.90 -14.35 13.01
C PHE A 465 -14.48 -14.67 13.42
N VAL A 466 -14.17 -15.93 13.69
CA VAL A 466 -12.87 -16.35 14.18
C VAL A 466 -12.34 -17.52 13.37
N GLN A 467 -11.13 -17.40 12.88
CA GLN A 467 -10.37 -18.50 12.31
C GLN A 467 -9.48 -19.08 13.43
N PRO A 468 -9.75 -20.29 13.91
CA PRO A 468 -8.97 -20.88 14.99
C PRO A 468 -7.58 -21.33 14.51
N ALA A 469 -6.58 -21.21 15.38
CA ALA A 469 -5.24 -21.78 15.20
C ALA A 469 -5.11 -23.15 15.88
N GLY A 470 -6.05 -23.50 16.75
CA GLY A 470 -6.13 -24.74 17.51
C GLY A 470 -7.49 -24.89 18.18
N PRO A 471 -7.71 -25.95 18.93
CA PRO A 471 -8.99 -26.18 19.63
C PRO A 471 -9.30 -25.02 20.59
N VAL A 472 -10.50 -24.46 20.49
CA VAL A 472 -11.01 -23.40 21.37
C VAL A 472 -12.54 -23.39 21.29
N GLU A 473 -13.19 -23.13 22.42
CA GLU A 473 -14.64 -23.00 22.46
C GLU A 473 -15.08 -21.53 22.34
N PRO A 474 -16.21 -21.23 21.69
CA PRO A 474 -16.68 -19.85 21.53
C PRO A 474 -16.83 -19.10 22.85
N GLY A 475 -17.33 -19.79 23.90
CA GLY A 475 -17.51 -19.22 25.24
C GLY A 475 -16.19 -18.81 25.90
N GLU A 476 -15.09 -19.51 25.60
CA GLU A 476 -13.74 -19.17 26.07
C GLU A 476 -13.28 -17.84 25.47
N LEU A 477 -13.52 -17.63 24.16
CA LEU A 477 -13.18 -16.38 23.47
C LEU A 477 -14.01 -15.21 24.00
N VAL A 478 -15.30 -15.41 24.24
CA VAL A 478 -16.18 -14.41 24.87
C VAL A 478 -15.66 -14.03 26.25
N ALA A 479 -15.31 -15.01 27.08
CA ALA A 479 -14.74 -14.76 28.42
C ALA A 479 -13.39 -14.03 28.32
N TYR A 480 -12.56 -14.39 27.35
CA TYR A 480 -11.26 -13.77 27.13
C TYR A 480 -11.38 -12.29 26.78
N VAL A 481 -12.34 -11.92 25.90
CA VAL A 481 -12.64 -10.52 25.55
C VAL A 481 -13.23 -9.77 26.76
N ARG A 482 -14.21 -10.35 27.45
CA ARG A 482 -14.86 -9.77 28.63
C ARG A 482 -13.88 -9.43 29.75
N ALA A 483 -12.85 -10.23 29.92
CA ALA A 483 -11.81 -9.97 30.91
C ALA A 483 -10.89 -8.79 30.57
N ARG A 484 -10.95 -8.27 29.32
CA ARG A 484 -10.01 -7.26 28.80
C ARG A 484 -10.67 -5.99 28.28
N LEU A 485 -11.92 -6.07 27.86
CA LEU A 485 -12.68 -4.95 27.36
C LEU A 485 -13.96 -4.75 28.19
N ALA A 486 -14.58 -3.57 28.04
CA ALA A 486 -15.88 -3.29 28.64
C ALA A 486 -16.94 -4.30 28.18
N ASP A 487 -17.89 -4.65 29.03
CA ASP A 487 -18.86 -5.72 28.78
C ASP A 487 -19.68 -5.47 27.49
N PHE A 488 -20.00 -4.20 27.19
CA PHE A 488 -20.73 -3.84 25.97
C PHE A 488 -19.95 -4.10 24.67
N LYS A 489 -18.60 -4.20 24.72
CA LYS A 489 -17.72 -4.52 23.59
C LYS A 489 -17.56 -6.03 23.38
N THR A 490 -18.00 -6.83 24.34
CA THR A 490 -17.88 -8.30 24.25
C THR A 490 -18.76 -8.84 23.14
N PRO A 491 -18.22 -9.65 22.21
CA PRO A 491 -19.03 -10.27 21.17
C PRO A 491 -20.17 -11.10 21.77
N ARG A 492 -21.40 -10.78 21.36
CA ARG A 492 -22.54 -11.63 21.67
C ARG A 492 -22.54 -12.88 20.79
N PHE A 493 -22.20 -12.72 19.51
CA PHE A 493 -22.21 -13.80 18.56
C PHE A 493 -20.76 -14.16 18.16
N VAL A 494 -20.45 -15.46 18.15
CA VAL A 494 -19.17 -15.99 17.69
C VAL A 494 -19.42 -17.10 16.66
N GLU A 495 -18.79 -16.96 15.49
CA GLU A 495 -18.84 -17.94 14.41
C GLU A 495 -17.44 -18.34 13.99
N PHE A 496 -17.16 -19.64 13.90
CA PHE A 496 -15.88 -20.13 13.39
C PHE A 496 -15.92 -20.23 11.87
N VAL A 497 -14.84 -19.80 11.25
CA VAL A 497 -14.61 -19.88 9.79
C VAL A 497 -13.33 -20.67 9.52
N GLU A 498 -13.33 -21.45 8.45
CA GLU A 498 -12.12 -22.15 8.00
C GLU A 498 -11.15 -21.18 7.33
N GLU A 499 -11.68 -20.25 6.53
CA GLU A 499 -10.91 -19.25 5.79
C GLU A 499 -11.71 -17.96 5.63
N PHE A 500 -11.03 -16.81 5.71
CA PHE A 500 -11.64 -15.51 5.45
C PHE A 500 -11.62 -15.15 3.97
N PRO A 501 -12.71 -14.54 3.44
CA PRO A 501 -12.62 -13.85 2.17
C PRO A 501 -11.65 -12.67 2.30
N MET A 502 -10.71 -12.58 1.37
CA MET A 502 -9.69 -11.53 1.39
C MET A 502 -9.96 -10.50 0.29
N THR A 503 -9.66 -9.24 0.61
CA THR A 503 -9.60 -8.19 -0.41
C THR A 503 -8.33 -8.39 -1.24
N PRO A 504 -8.26 -7.78 -2.44
CA PRO A 504 -7.03 -7.79 -3.25
C PRO A 504 -5.80 -7.23 -2.52
N SER A 505 -6.01 -6.40 -1.49
CA SER A 505 -4.96 -5.84 -0.62
C SER A 505 -4.65 -6.72 0.61
N GLU A 506 -4.98 -8.01 0.55
CA GLU A 506 -4.73 -8.99 1.62
C GLU A 506 -5.35 -8.62 2.99
N ARG A 507 -6.46 -7.87 2.96
CA ARG A 507 -7.27 -7.59 4.16
C ARG A 507 -8.51 -8.47 4.15
N ILE A 508 -9.04 -8.80 5.33
CA ILE A 508 -10.32 -9.51 5.44
C ILE A 508 -11.43 -8.66 4.81
N ALA A 509 -12.12 -9.23 3.83
CA ALA A 509 -13.24 -8.58 3.14
C ALA A 509 -14.51 -8.71 3.97
N LYS A 510 -14.63 -7.93 5.06
CA LYS A 510 -15.75 -8.00 6.02
C LYS A 510 -17.11 -7.85 5.37
N HIS A 511 -17.22 -7.10 4.27
CA HIS A 511 -18.47 -6.91 3.54
C HIS A 511 -18.99 -8.18 2.83
N LEU A 512 -18.15 -9.21 2.72
CA LEU A 512 -18.52 -10.52 2.19
C LEU A 512 -18.88 -11.52 3.29
N LEU A 513 -18.72 -11.15 4.57
CA LEU A 513 -19.11 -11.99 5.69
C LEU A 513 -20.64 -11.98 5.88
N PRO A 514 -21.26 -13.09 6.30
CA PRO A 514 -22.71 -13.17 6.52
C PRO A 514 -23.19 -12.14 7.54
N ALA A 515 -24.16 -11.31 7.15
CA ALA A 515 -24.75 -10.29 8.03
C ALA A 515 -25.76 -10.83 9.04
N GLY A 516 -26.05 -12.15 9.01
CA GLY A 516 -27.02 -12.81 9.89
C GLY A 516 -26.39 -13.38 11.16
N ARG A 517 -27.26 -13.93 12.01
CA ARG A 517 -26.89 -14.59 13.28
C ARG A 517 -26.89 -16.12 13.16
N ASP A 518 -27.38 -16.65 12.04
CA ASP A 518 -27.58 -18.07 11.83
C ASP A 518 -26.25 -18.83 11.91
N GLY A 519 -26.20 -19.91 12.69
CA GLY A 519 -25.02 -20.74 12.87
C GLY A 519 -23.99 -20.21 13.88
N ALA A 520 -24.14 -18.98 14.38
CA ALA A 520 -23.25 -18.42 15.39
C ALA A 520 -23.63 -18.89 16.82
N TYR A 521 -22.62 -19.08 17.66
CA TYR A 521 -22.81 -19.21 19.11
C TYR A 521 -23.35 -17.91 19.69
N ASP A 522 -24.45 -17.93 20.47
CA ASP A 522 -24.98 -16.77 21.21
C ASP A 522 -24.54 -16.84 22.69
N ALA A 523 -23.73 -15.88 23.12
CA ALA A 523 -23.22 -15.80 24.48
C ALA A 523 -24.28 -15.56 25.56
N ARG A 524 -25.50 -15.10 25.19
CA ARG A 524 -26.62 -14.93 26.13
C ARG A 524 -27.38 -16.24 26.34
N GLU A 525 -27.43 -17.07 25.35
CA GLU A 525 -28.15 -18.33 25.39
C GLU A 525 -27.28 -19.50 25.90
N GLY A 526 -25.96 -19.31 25.92
CA GLY A 526 -25.00 -20.29 26.45
C GLY A 526 -25.03 -21.64 25.72
N THR A 527 -25.57 -21.68 24.49
CA THR A 527 -25.77 -22.92 23.73
C THR A 527 -25.67 -22.70 22.23
N ARG A 528 -24.70 -23.28 21.57
CA ARG A 528 -24.90 -24.39 20.59
C ARG A 528 -23.61 -25.08 20.25
#